data_441c8786bd87cfbff709236667ce434d
#
_entry.id   441c8786bd87cfbff709236667ce434d
#
_cell.length_a   1.000
_cell.length_b   1.000
_cell.length_c   1.000
_cell.angle_alpha   90.00
_cell.angle_beta   90.00
_cell.angle_gamma   90.00
#
_symmetry.space_group_name_H-M   'P 1'
#
loop_
_entity.id
_entity.type
_entity.pdbx_description
1 polymer ?
#
loop_
_entity_poly.entity_id
_entity_poly.type
_entity_poly.pdbx_seq_one_letter_code
_entity_poly.pdbx_strand_id
1 'polypeptide(L)'
;MVLLWIALLKTTVLFAQPPGVLQETGVLQETGDVQQPVDFQNEVRPILANHCFACHGFDDQGRQADLRLDLESADLASGGTASGGTGRAIVPGSPDQSEMVRRIHSEDPDLLMPPASFNKPLTEPQKEVLRRWIAQGARYEKHWAFSKIEPPSLAIPKTNEVANIESNAIDRWVQRALDQQSLNRSPRASTPTLVRRLYLDLVGTLPSPEEVQAVCEDRSLNPIDRLIENLLASPQFGERWGRFWLDQARYADSNGFSIDGARVMWPYRDWVIAAVNSDMPFDQFTIEQLAGDLLDPSGALPASKSQRIASAFHRNTMINEEGGVKADQYRHEAILDRVNTTGSVWLGLTLGCAQCHTHKYDPISIDDYYRLYAFFNACADNNATGPTLEVLEGEVFGLPDSVFEDLSQLKKLREKLTSLEAQQKKLAEAQIPELQWKQVSLLHAAGSDGPEFLPLEFLGDGSVLVPDKL
;
A
#
# COMPACT_ATOMS: atom_id res chain seq x y z
N MET A 1 -41.35 -38.41 -16.00
CA MET A 1 -40.61 -38.67 -17.25
C MET A 1 -40.41 -37.32 -17.94
N VAL A 2 -39.39 -36.58 -17.58
CA VAL A 2 -38.84 -35.43 -18.32
C VAL A 2 -37.36 -35.33 -17.94
N LEU A 3 -36.51 -35.73 -18.86
CA LEU A 3 -35.05 -35.62 -18.73
C LEU A 3 -34.62 -34.21 -19.07
N LEU A 4 -34.01 -33.54 -18.08
CA LEU A 4 -33.43 -32.21 -18.25
C LEU A 4 -31.99 -32.34 -18.74
N TRP A 5 -31.70 -31.74 -19.86
CA TRP A 5 -30.36 -31.54 -20.38
C TRP A 5 -29.64 -30.47 -19.58
N ILE A 6 -28.54 -30.81 -18.91
CA ILE A 6 -27.59 -29.85 -18.34
C ILE A 6 -26.41 -29.76 -19.29
N ALA A 7 -26.36 -28.66 -20.05
CA ALA A 7 -25.20 -28.27 -20.81
C ALA A 7 -24.18 -27.61 -19.87
N LEU A 8 -23.04 -28.29 -19.64
CA LEU A 8 -21.87 -27.71 -18.99
C LEU A 8 -21.23 -26.68 -19.91
N LEU A 9 -21.47 -25.41 -19.65
CA LEU A 9 -20.63 -24.32 -20.15
C LEU A 9 -19.33 -24.31 -19.32
N LYS A 10 -18.28 -24.88 -19.86
CA LYS A 10 -16.90 -24.66 -19.41
C LYS A 10 -16.50 -23.24 -19.84
N THR A 11 -16.71 -22.25 -18.96
CA THR A 11 -16.08 -20.95 -19.07
C THR A 11 -14.62 -21.11 -18.70
N THR A 12 -13.77 -21.21 -19.71
CA THR A 12 -12.31 -21.09 -19.55
C THR A 12 -12.02 -19.62 -19.21
N VAL A 13 -11.76 -19.35 -17.95
CA VAL A 13 -11.21 -18.05 -17.53
C VAL A 13 -9.78 -18.01 -18.04
N LEU A 14 -9.58 -17.27 -19.14
CA LEU A 14 -8.24 -16.91 -19.60
C LEU A 14 -7.67 -15.92 -18.58
N PHE A 15 -6.80 -16.42 -17.71
CA PHE A 15 -5.88 -15.53 -16.98
C PHE A 15 -4.95 -14.91 -18.03
N ALA A 16 -5.10 -13.60 -18.24
CA ALA A 16 -4.12 -12.84 -18.98
C ALA A 16 -2.78 -12.96 -18.24
N GLN A 17 -1.84 -13.64 -18.81
CA GLN A 17 -0.46 -13.63 -18.34
C GLN A 17 0.06 -12.18 -18.47
N PRO A 18 0.89 -11.72 -17.52
CA PRO A 18 1.59 -10.46 -17.69
C PRO A 18 2.38 -10.50 -19.01
N PRO A 19 2.53 -9.36 -19.71
CA PRO A 19 3.18 -9.33 -21.01
C PRO A 19 4.55 -9.97 -20.89
N GLY A 20 4.71 -11.08 -21.58
CA GLY A 20 5.95 -11.82 -21.64
C GLY A 20 7.04 -10.92 -22.17
N VAL A 21 8.21 -11.05 -21.59
CA VAL A 21 9.47 -10.60 -22.14
C VAL A 21 9.47 -10.95 -23.65
N LEU A 22 9.53 -9.93 -24.49
CA LEU A 22 9.58 -10.08 -25.93
C LEU A 22 10.79 -10.95 -26.29
N GLN A 23 10.53 -12.16 -26.74
CA GLN A 23 11.55 -12.93 -27.45
C GLN A 23 11.83 -12.21 -28.77
N GLU A 24 12.98 -11.59 -28.86
CA GLU A 24 13.52 -11.13 -30.13
C GLU A 24 13.76 -12.34 -31.02
N THR A 25 12.94 -12.48 -32.04
CA THR A 25 13.25 -13.36 -33.20
C THR A 25 14.33 -12.64 -34.01
N GLY A 26 15.58 -12.83 -33.58
CA GLY A 26 16.74 -12.31 -34.28
C GLY A 26 16.92 -12.99 -35.62
N VAL A 27 16.85 -12.21 -36.68
CA VAL A 27 17.50 -12.53 -37.97
C VAL A 27 19.01 -12.51 -37.71
N LEU A 28 19.63 -13.70 -37.83
CA LEU A 28 21.08 -13.86 -37.71
C LEU A 28 21.77 -13.10 -38.85
N GLN A 29 22.29 -11.92 -38.59
CA GLN A 29 23.41 -11.37 -39.34
C GLN A 29 24.68 -11.71 -38.55
N GLU A 30 25.49 -12.59 -39.12
CA GLU A 30 26.88 -12.83 -38.67
C GLU A 30 27.70 -11.56 -38.86
N THR A 31 27.77 -10.74 -37.80
CA THR A 31 28.85 -9.76 -37.65
C THR A 31 29.36 -9.88 -36.23
N GLY A 32 30.64 -10.15 -36.07
CA GLY A 32 31.47 -10.41 -34.90
C GLY A 32 30.80 -10.22 -33.55
N ASP A 33 30.84 -11.26 -32.77
CA ASP A 33 30.23 -11.44 -31.44
C ASP A 33 30.62 -10.32 -30.46
N VAL A 34 29.98 -9.16 -30.54
CA VAL A 34 30.00 -8.16 -29.49
C VAL A 34 28.97 -8.63 -28.47
N GLN A 35 29.40 -9.52 -27.57
CA GLN A 35 28.59 -9.97 -26.46
C GLN A 35 28.05 -8.75 -25.73
N GLN A 36 26.71 -8.62 -25.67
CA GLN A 36 26.06 -7.53 -24.95
C GLN A 36 26.57 -7.46 -23.53
N PRO A 37 26.78 -6.25 -22.96
CA PRO A 37 27.17 -6.10 -21.57
C PRO A 37 26.17 -6.83 -20.66
N VAL A 38 26.71 -7.60 -19.71
CA VAL A 38 25.88 -8.29 -18.71
C VAL A 38 25.32 -7.24 -17.75
N ASP A 39 24.00 -7.23 -17.57
CA ASP A 39 23.33 -6.37 -16.62
C ASP A 39 23.46 -6.93 -15.19
N PHE A 40 24.26 -6.24 -14.38
CA PHE A 40 24.48 -6.69 -13.01
C PHE A 40 23.18 -6.77 -12.19
N GLN A 41 22.30 -5.78 -12.31
CA GLN A 41 21.08 -5.70 -11.50
C GLN A 41 20.05 -6.76 -11.88
N ASN A 42 19.88 -7.00 -13.17
CA ASN A 42 18.82 -7.87 -13.69
C ASN A 42 19.27 -9.32 -13.92
N GLU A 43 20.57 -9.54 -14.21
CA GLU A 43 21.09 -10.88 -14.54
C GLU A 43 21.94 -11.46 -13.42
N VAL A 44 22.90 -10.71 -12.84
CA VAL A 44 23.90 -11.24 -11.89
C VAL A 44 23.40 -11.22 -10.45
N ARG A 45 22.95 -10.05 -9.99
CA ARG A 45 22.53 -9.88 -8.59
C ARG A 45 21.44 -10.87 -8.15
N PRO A 46 20.41 -11.20 -8.94
CA PRO A 46 19.43 -12.22 -8.57
C PRO A 46 20.05 -13.61 -8.37
N ILE A 47 21.05 -13.97 -9.18
CA ILE A 47 21.76 -15.25 -9.03
C ILE A 47 22.53 -15.25 -7.72
N LEU A 48 23.35 -14.21 -7.47
CA LEU A 48 24.13 -14.09 -6.23
C LEU A 48 23.23 -14.09 -5.00
N ALA A 49 22.13 -13.33 -5.02
CA ALA A 49 21.19 -13.23 -3.90
C ALA A 49 20.52 -14.57 -3.57
N ASN A 50 20.12 -15.33 -4.59
CA ASN A 50 19.43 -16.61 -4.38
C ASN A 50 20.36 -17.77 -4.00
N HIS A 51 21.60 -17.75 -4.49
CA HIS A 51 22.49 -18.92 -4.40
C HIS A 51 23.73 -18.70 -3.54
N CYS A 52 24.12 -17.43 -3.26
CA CYS A 52 25.39 -17.13 -2.62
C CYS A 52 25.27 -16.31 -1.32
N PHE A 53 24.38 -15.27 -1.27
CA PHE A 53 24.36 -14.31 -0.15
C PHE A 53 23.94 -14.91 1.19
N ALA A 54 23.26 -16.06 1.21
CA ALA A 54 22.95 -16.74 2.47
C ALA A 54 24.20 -17.14 3.27
N CYS A 55 25.32 -17.42 2.55
CA CYS A 55 26.60 -17.82 3.15
C CYS A 55 27.73 -16.81 2.85
N HIS A 56 27.60 -15.97 1.82
CA HIS A 56 28.62 -15.03 1.38
C HIS A 56 28.03 -13.62 1.18
N GLY A 57 27.17 -13.20 2.09
CA GLY A 57 26.50 -11.91 2.09
C GLY A 57 26.85 -11.06 3.31
N PHE A 58 25.97 -10.12 3.61
CA PHE A 58 26.14 -9.13 4.66
C PHE A 58 25.83 -9.63 6.08
N ASP A 59 25.18 -10.80 6.24
CA ASP A 59 24.91 -11.39 7.54
C ASP A 59 26.18 -11.97 8.15
N ASP A 60 26.71 -11.30 9.17
CA ASP A 60 27.96 -11.71 9.84
C ASP A 60 27.84 -13.05 10.57
N GLN A 61 26.65 -13.41 11.04
CA GLN A 61 26.44 -14.68 11.75
C GLN A 61 26.33 -15.87 10.80
N GLY A 62 25.80 -15.65 9.60
CA GLY A 62 25.67 -16.69 8.57
C GLY A 62 26.89 -16.79 7.65
N ARG A 63 27.81 -15.81 7.70
CA ARG A 63 28.94 -15.69 6.74
C ARG A 63 29.92 -16.81 6.87
N GLN A 64 30.22 -17.42 5.71
CA GLN A 64 31.24 -18.45 5.59
C GLN A 64 32.50 -17.90 4.92
N ALA A 65 33.67 -18.38 5.39
CA ALA A 65 34.99 -18.01 4.86
C ALA A 65 35.27 -16.49 4.86
N ASP A 66 34.54 -15.72 5.63
CA ASP A 66 34.60 -14.24 5.68
C ASP A 66 34.50 -13.56 4.31
N LEU A 67 33.86 -14.26 3.35
CA LEU A 67 33.69 -13.80 1.97
C LEU A 67 32.40 -13.00 1.79
N ARG A 68 32.52 -11.79 1.20
CA ARG A 68 31.43 -10.89 0.86
C ARG A 68 31.29 -10.82 -0.68
N LEU A 69 30.23 -11.46 -1.23
CA LEU A 69 29.89 -11.39 -2.66
C LEU A 69 28.85 -10.32 -2.98
N ASP A 70 28.37 -9.61 -1.99
CA ASP A 70 27.42 -8.50 -2.11
C ASP A 70 28.10 -7.13 -2.27
N LEU A 71 29.44 -7.07 -2.11
CA LEU A 71 30.23 -5.86 -2.22
C LEU A 71 31.31 -5.99 -3.28
N GLU A 72 31.57 -4.89 -4.00
CA GLU A 72 32.79 -4.70 -4.77
C GLU A 72 33.93 -4.33 -3.82
N SER A 73 34.52 -5.30 -3.17
CA SER A 73 35.64 -5.02 -2.24
C SER A 73 36.96 -5.52 -2.76
N ALA A 74 38.06 -4.85 -2.35
CA ALA A 74 39.40 -5.32 -2.58
C ALA A 74 39.65 -6.72 -1.95
N ASP A 75 38.80 -7.11 -1.01
CA ASP A 75 38.83 -8.41 -0.32
C ASP A 75 38.29 -9.56 -1.16
N LEU A 76 37.57 -9.29 -2.25
CA LEU A 76 37.36 -10.29 -3.31
C LEU A 76 38.71 -10.78 -3.87
N ALA A 77 39.76 -9.95 -3.69
CA ALA A 77 41.12 -10.22 -4.09
C ALA A 77 41.94 -10.97 -3.04
N SER A 78 41.62 -10.87 -1.76
CA SER A 78 42.24 -11.63 -0.68
C SER A 78 41.29 -12.80 -0.37
N GLY A 79 41.43 -13.89 -1.12
CA GLY A 79 40.76 -15.14 -0.80
C GLY A 79 41.08 -15.50 0.64
N GLY A 80 40.06 -15.39 1.53
CA GLY A 80 40.18 -15.94 2.86
C GLY A 80 40.66 -17.39 2.74
N THR A 81 41.79 -17.71 3.33
CA THR A 81 42.42 -19.02 3.32
C THR A 81 41.64 -20.00 4.21
N ALA A 82 40.36 -20.17 3.98
CA ALA A 82 39.59 -21.23 4.58
C ALA A 82 39.60 -22.43 3.64
N SER A 83 40.39 -23.42 4.03
CA SER A 83 40.44 -24.77 3.42
C SER A 83 40.94 -24.84 1.97
N GLY A 84 42.23 -24.65 1.73
CA GLY A 84 42.94 -25.19 0.56
C GLY A 84 42.81 -24.47 -0.78
N GLY A 85 42.18 -23.29 -0.87
CA GLY A 85 42.08 -22.49 -2.08
C GLY A 85 43.19 -21.43 -2.13
N THR A 86 44.05 -21.46 -3.13
CA THR A 86 45.15 -20.50 -3.33
C THR A 86 44.78 -19.31 -4.23
N GLY A 87 43.47 -19.17 -4.60
CA GLY A 87 42.98 -18.21 -5.58
C GLY A 87 42.07 -17.17 -5.00
N ARG A 88 41.99 -16.01 -5.70
CA ARG A 88 41.03 -14.96 -5.43
C ARG A 88 39.60 -15.45 -5.77
N ALA A 89 38.61 -15.08 -4.96
CA ALA A 89 37.23 -15.48 -5.20
C ALA A 89 36.77 -15.03 -6.59
N ILE A 90 37.02 -13.78 -6.96
CA ILE A 90 36.75 -13.21 -8.28
C ILE A 90 38.00 -12.46 -8.76
N VAL A 91 38.45 -12.76 -9.98
CA VAL A 91 39.51 -12.02 -10.69
C VAL A 91 38.86 -11.30 -11.86
N PRO A 92 38.61 -9.99 -11.77
CA PRO A 92 37.98 -9.23 -12.85
C PRO A 92 38.71 -9.43 -14.19
N GLY A 93 37.98 -9.71 -15.25
CA GLY A 93 38.53 -9.98 -16.59
C GLY A 93 39.09 -11.38 -16.80
N SER A 94 39.17 -12.23 -15.75
CA SER A 94 39.82 -13.55 -15.83
C SER A 94 38.97 -14.64 -15.16
N PRO A 95 37.94 -15.16 -15.84
CA PRO A 95 37.06 -16.21 -15.30
C PRO A 95 37.84 -17.46 -14.87
N ASP A 96 38.79 -17.90 -15.68
CA ASP A 96 39.54 -19.14 -15.45
C ASP A 96 40.49 -19.05 -14.22
N GLN A 97 40.79 -17.82 -13.75
CA GLN A 97 41.56 -17.57 -12.55
C GLN A 97 40.67 -17.30 -11.32
N SER A 98 39.37 -17.25 -11.51
CA SER A 98 38.41 -16.97 -10.46
C SER A 98 37.97 -18.24 -9.76
N GLU A 99 38.18 -18.31 -8.44
CA GLU A 99 37.82 -19.47 -7.62
C GLU A 99 36.29 -19.70 -7.66
N MET A 100 35.48 -18.67 -7.78
CA MET A 100 34.03 -18.79 -7.97
C MET A 100 33.69 -19.64 -9.20
N VAL A 101 34.33 -19.37 -10.36
CA VAL A 101 34.07 -20.14 -11.59
C VAL A 101 34.48 -21.57 -11.43
N ARG A 102 35.63 -21.82 -10.82
CA ARG A 102 36.14 -23.18 -10.53
C ARG A 102 35.15 -23.95 -9.65
N ARG A 103 34.61 -23.32 -8.59
CA ARG A 103 33.71 -23.98 -7.62
C ARG A 103 32.32 -24.23 -8.18
N ILE A 104 31.76 -23.30 -8.93
CA ILE A 104 30.42 -23.52 -9.51
C ILE A 104 30.39 -24.59 -10.61
N HIS A 105 31.54 -24.97 -11.17
CA HIS A 105 31.66 -26.03 -12.16
C HIS A 105 32.33 -27.31 -11.61
N SER A 106 32.65 -27.35 -10.30
CA SER A 106 33.25 -28.51 -9.69
C SER A 106 32.31 -29.72 -9.66
N GLU A 107 32.85 -30.89 -9.97
CA GLU A 107 32.19 -32.16 -9.77
C GLU A 107 32.48 -32.77 -8.37
N ASP A 108 33.47 -32.22 -7.67
CA ASP A 108 33.83 -32.60 -6.31
C ASP A 108 32.83 -32.02 -5.32
N PRO A 109 32.07 -32.85 -4.58
CA PRO A 109 31.07 -32.39 -3.63
C PRO A 109 31.62 -31.47 -2.53
N ASP A 110 32.89 -31.62 -2.16
CA ASP A 110 33.52 -30.81 -1.12
C ASP A 110 33.97 -29.41 -1.62
N LEU A 111 34.03 -29.25 -2.93
CA LEU A 111 34.40 -27.99 -3.59
C LEU A 111 33.24 -27.30 -4.26
N LEU A 112 32.19 -28.04 -4.60
CA LEU A 112 31.03 -27.50 -5.33
C LEU A 112 30.34 -26.38 -4.55
N MET A 113 30.07 -25.27 -5.24
CA MET A 113 29.25 -24.15 -4.72
C MET A 113 28.07 -23.85 -5.66
N PRO A 114 26.88 -23.66 -5.10
CA PRO A 114 26.48 -23.91 -3.70
C PRO A 114 26.60 -25.39 -3.34
N PRO A 115 26.87 -25.71 -2.06
CA PRO A 115 26.97 -27.11 -1.64
C PRO A 115 25.63 -27.82 -1.82
N ALA A 116 25.67 -29.14 -2.10
CA ALA A 116 24.45 -29.94 -2.36
C ALA A 116 23.41 -29.85 -1.22
N SER A 117 23.85 -29.70 0.02
CA SER A 117 22.99 -29.52 1.19
C SER A 117 22.13 -28.24 1.15
N PHE A 118 22.53 -27.26 0.37
CA PHE A 118 21.75 -26.02 0.20
C PHE A 118 20.51 -26.19 -0.69
N ASN A 119 20.42 -27.31 -1.45
CA ASN A 119 19.30 -27.67 -2.32
C ASN A 119 18.92 -26.60 -3.36
N LYS A 120 19.86 -25.81 -3.81
CA LYS A 120 19.69 -24.75 -4.82
C LYS A 120 20.86 -24.75 -5.81
N PRO A 121 20.97 -25.77 -6.67
CA PRO A 121 22.03 -25.81 -7.68
C PRO A 121 21.87 -24.69 -8.70
N LEU A 122 22.98 -24.21 -9.23
CA LEU A 122 22.98 -23.30 -10.37
C LEU A 122 22.68 -24.04 -11.67
N THR A 123 21.88 -23.43 -12.53
CA THR A 123 21.69 -23.93 -13.91
C THR A 123 22.86 -23.51 -14.81
N GLU A 124 23.08 -24.19 -15.91
CA GLU A 124 24.16 -23.84 -16.85
C GLU A 124 24.04 -22.40 -17.42
N PRO A 125 22.83 -21.88 -17.77
CA PRO A 125 22.70 -20.48 -18.13
C PRO A 125 23.13 -19.51 -17.02
N GLN A 126 22.82 -19.82 -15.75
CA GLN A 126 23.24 -18.97 -14.62
C GLN A 126 24.76 -18.98 -14.42
N LYS A 127 25.41 -20.14 -14.56
CA LYS A 127 26.86 -20.25 -14.49
C LYS A 127 27.50 -19.43 -15.62
N GLU A 128 26.96 -19.49 -16.83
CA GLU A 128 27.45 -18.72 -17.97
C GLU A 128 27.28 -17.21 -17.80
N VAL A 129 26.18 -16.75 -17.21
CA VAL A 129 25.99 -15.33 -16.86
C VAL A 129 27.11 -14.88 -15.92
N LEU A 130 27.37 -15.63 -14.84
CA LEU A 130 28.44 -15.30 -13.89
C LEU A 130 29.82 -15.29 -14.57
N ARG A 131 30.10 -16.26 -15.43
CA ARG A 131 31.35 -16.33 -16.20
C ARG A 131 31.54 -15.12 -17.11
N ARG A 132 30.51 -14.74 -17.87
CA ARG A 132 30.54 -13.56 -18.76
C ARG A 132 30.69 -12.27 -17.97
N TRP A 133 29.98 -12.12 -16.85
CA TRP A 133 30.11 -10.96 -15.97
C TRP A 133 31.56 -10.79 -15.48
N ILE A 134 32.20 -11.87 -15.03
CA ILE A 134 33.62 -11.84 -14.61
C ILE A 134 34.51 -11.49 -15.78
N ALA A 135 34.29 -12.07 -16.97
CA ALA A 135 35.07 -11.77 -18.17
C ALA A 135 34.97 -10.29 -18.57
N GLN A 136 33.82 -9.65 -18.34
CA GLN A 136 33.57 -8.23 -18.62
C GLN A 136 34.06 -7.30 -17.49
N GLY A 137 34.80 -7.83 -16.49
CA GLY A 137 35.42 -7.03 -15.44
C GLY A 137 34.73 -7.07 -14.09
N ALA A 138 33.73 -7.91 -13.89
CA ALA A 138 33.04 -8.14 -12.62
C ALA A 138 32.57 -6.83 -11.96
N ARG A 139 32.01 -5.91 -12.74
CA ARG A 139 31.55 -4.61 -12.23
C ARG A 139 30.30 -4.79 -11.38
N TYR A 140 30.36 -4.25 -10.17
CA TYR A 140 29.23 -4.18 -9.26
C TYR A 140 28.48 -2.86 -9.44
N GLU A 141 27.16 -2.92 -9.29
CA GLU A 141 26.31 -1.74 -9.29
C GLU A 141 25.50 -1.70 -8.01
N LYS A 142 25.33 -0.50 -7.43
CA LYS A 142 24.39 -0.32 -6.34
C LYS A 142 22.97 -0.64 -6.82
N HIS A 143 22.20 -1.30 -5.98
CA HIS A 143 20.78 -1.53 -6.31
C HIS A 143 20.10 -0.20 -6.62
N TRP A 144 19.33 -0.16 -7.69
CA TRP A 144 18.69 1.07 -8.20
C TRP A 144 17.88 1.82 -7.12
N ALA A 145 17.23 1.09 -6.19
CA ALA A 145 16.45 1.68 -5.09
C ALA A 145 17.32 2.48 -4.10
N PHE A 146 18.63 2.24 -4.05
CA PHE A 146 19.59 2.93 -3.18
C PHE A 146 20.56 3.84 -3.96
N SER A 147 20.31 3.99 -5.25
CA SER A 147 21.07 4.89 -6.13
C SER A 147 20.37 6.23 -6.25
N LYS A 148 21.17 7.31 -6.43
CA LYS A 148 20.60 8.60 -6.73
C LYS A 148 19.85 8.54 -8.06
N ILE A 149 18.62 9.05 -8.08
CA ILE A 149 17.83 9.14 -9.31
C ILE A 149 18.49 10.16 -10.23
N GLU A 150 18.96 9.71 -11.38
CA GLU A 150 19.45 10.55 -12.44
C GLU A 150 18.34 10.78 -13.48
N PRO A 151 18.12 12.01 -13.94
CA PRO A 151 17.16 12.25 -15.01
C PRO A 151 17.56 11.44 -16.25
N PRO A 152 16.67 10.63 -16.82
CA PRO A 152 17.02 9.89 -18.02
C PRO A 152 17.36 10.87 -19.16
N SER A 153 18.49 10.62 -19.84
CA SER A 153 18.85 11.38 -21.03
C SER A 153 17.84 11.04 -22.14
N LEU A 154 16.83 11.89 -22.28
CA LEU A 154 15.98 11.90 -23.46
C LEU A 154 16.75 12.57 -24.59
N ALA A 155 17.50 11.79 -25.36
CA ALA A 155 17.96 12.26 -26.66
C ALA A 155 16.71 12.61 -27.48
N ILE A 156 16.41 13.90 -27.61
CA ILE A 156 15.30 14.38 -28.41
C ILE A 156 15.73 14.16 -29.87
N PRO A 157 15.06 13.29 -30.65
CA PRO A 157 15.27 13.28 -32.08
C PRO A 157 14.87 14.68 -32.59
N LYS A 158 15.81 15.39 -33.19
CA LYS A 158 15.54 16.66 -33.86
C LYS A 158 14.82 16.38 -35.20
N THR A 159 13.66 15.78 -35.16
CA THR A 159 12.82 15.65 -36.33
C THR A 159 11.81 16.78 -36.33
N ASN A 160 11.88 17.61 -37.36
CA ASN A 160 11.09 18.84 -37.55
C ASN A 160 9.57 18.62 -37.62
N GLU A 161 9.08 17.39 -37.53
CA GLU A 161 7.66 17.05 -37.60
C GLU A 161 6.93 17.08 -36.24
N VAL A 162 7.65 17.21 -35.12
CA VAL A 162 7.07 17.22 -33.77
C VAL A 162 6.95 18.64 -33.19
N ALA A 163 7.19 19.67 -34.00
CA ALA A 163 7.21 21.08 -33.54
C ALA A 163 5.86 21.62 -33.03
N ASN A 164 4.78 20.87 -33.14
CA ASN A 164 3.42 21.28 -32.69
C ASN A 164 2.87 20.48 -31.50
N ILE A 165 3.64 19.59 -30.91
CA ILE A 165 3.22 18.94 -29.67
C ILE A 165 4.01 19.64 -28.55
N GLU A 166 3.34 20.42 -27.73
CA GLU A 166 3.80 20.77 -26.38
C GLU A 166 3.91 19.46 -25.59
N SER A 167 4.86 18.64 -25.97
CA SER A 167 4.99 17.28 -25.45
C SER A 167 5.76 17.35 -24.13
N ASN A 168 5.07 17.06 -23.03
CA ASN A 168 5.73 16.82 -21.77
C ASN A 168 6.64 15.57 -21.88
N ALA A 169 7.43 15.30 -20.84
CA ALA A 169 8.35 14.17 -20.86
C ALA A 169 7.63 12.81 -21.08
N ILE A 170 6.42 12.65 -20.52
CA ILE A 170 5.62 11.43 -20.64
C ILE A 170 5.21 11.19 -22.10
N ASP A 171 4.74 12.23 -22.79
CA ASP A 171 4.36 12.13 -24.20
C ASP A 171 5.53 11.70 -25.09
N ARG A 172 6.74 12.19 -24.80
CA ARG A 172 7.95 11.80 -25.54
C ARG A 172 8.31 10.33 -25.33
N TRP A 173 8.17 9.83 -24.09
CA TRP A 173 8.39 8.41 -23.80
C TRP A 173 7.37 7.52 -24.50
N VAL A 174 6.10 7.88 -24.42
CA VAL A 174 5.01 7.16 -25.08
C VAL A 174 5.23 7.16 -26.61
N GLN A 175 5.55 8.31 -27.19
CA GLN A 175 5.81 8.41 -28.63
C GLN A 175 6.98 7.52 -29.06
N ARG A 176 8.09 7.55 -28.31
CA ARG A 176 9.24 6.69 -28.60
C ARG A 176 8.87 5.19 -28.59
N ALA A 177 8.08 4.78 -27.62
CA ALA A 177 7.61 3.39 -27.56
C ALA A 177 6.68 3.03 -28.72
N LEU A 178 5.80 3.93 -29.14
CA LEU A 178 4.94 3.75 -30.31
C LEU A 178 5.77 3.65 -31.60
N ASP A 179 6.76 4.52 -31.77
CA ASP A 179 7.65 4.54 -32.94
C ASP A 179 8.43 3.21 -33.07
N GLN A 180 8.91 2.64 -31.97
CA GLN A 180 9.58 1.34 -31.94
C GLN A 180 8.68 0.20 -32.42
N GLN A 181 7.38 0.31 -32.18
CA GLN A 181 6.38 -0.67 -32.61
C GLN A 181 5.71 -0.29 -33.94
N SER A 182 6.15 0.79 -34.61
CA SER A 182 5.52 1.32 -35.84
C SER A 182 4.02 1.60 -35.67
N LEU A 183 3.62 2.07 -34.47
CA LEU A 183 2.25 2.42 -34.13
C LEU A 183 2.05 3.94 -34.11
N ASN A 184 0.89 4.38 -34.54
CA ASN A 184 0.47 5.76 -34.47
C ASN A 184 -0.32 6.04 -33.18
N ARG A 185 -0.27 7.28 -32.69
CA ARG A 185 -1.15 7.74 -31.62
C ARG A 185 -2.62 7.65 -32.04
N SER A 186 -3.46 7.24 -31.10
CA SER A 186 -4.91 7.36 -31.28
C SER A 186 -5.33 8.83 -31.34
N PRO A 187 -6.40 9.17 -32.06
CA PRO A 187 -6.97 10.52 -32.04
C PRO A 187 -7.32 10.95 -30.62
N ARG A 188 -7.27 12.25 -30.37
CA ARG A 188 -7.71 12.83 -29.08
C ARG A 188 -9.16 12.44 -28.80
N ALA A 189 -9.44 12.04 -27.56
CA ALA A 189 -10.80 11.72 -27.12
C ALA A 189 -11.73 12.94 -27.25
N SER A 190 -13.03 12.69 -27.44
CA SER A 190 -14.05 13.75 -27.45
C SER A 190 -14.13 14.49 -26.11
N THR A 191 -14.54 15.75 -26.12
CA THR A 191 -14.69 16.57 -24.90
C THR A 191 -15.51 15.86 -23.81
N PRO A 192 -16.70 15.27 -24.06
CA PRO A 192 -17.44 14.56 -23.04
C PRO A 192 -16.66 13.38 -22.43
N THR A 193 -15.88 12.67 -23.25
CA THR A 193 -15.05 11.57 -22.77
C THR A 193 -13.92 12.08 -21.88
N LEU A 194 -13.27 13.20 -22.23
CA LEU A 194 -12.21 13.81 -21.42
C LEU A 194 -12.77 14.33 -20.09
N VAL A 195 -13.89 15.02 -20.12
CA VAL A 195 -14.57 15.52 -18.90
C VAL A 195 -14.87 14.36 -17.95
N ARG A 196 -15.49 13.28 -18.46
CA ARG A 196 -15.77 12.09 -17.66
C ARG A 196 -14.52 11.50 -17.03
N ARG A 197 -13.40 11.39 -17.79
CA ARG A 197 -12.13 10.85 -17.28
C ARG A 197 -11.55 11.75 -16.20
N LEU A 198 -11.52 13.06 -16.42
CA LEU A 198 -11.00 14.03 -15.45
C LEU A 198 -11.75 13.98 -14.12
N TYR A 199 -13.07 13.90 -14.15
CA TYR A 199 -13.85 13.75 -12.92
C TYR A 199 -13.54 12.46 -12.19
N LEU A 200 -13.51 11.33 -12.89
CA LEU A 200 -13.20 10.03 -12.28
C LEU A 200 -11.77 9.97 -11.72
N ASP A 201 -10.81 10.56 -12.42
CA ASP A 201 -9.41 10.53 -12.00
C ASP A 201 -9.15 11.51 -10.83
N LEU A 202 -9.63 12.76 -10.93
CA LEU A 202 -9.32 13.80 -9.96
C LEU A 202 -10.21 13.77 -8.72
N VAL A 203 -11.52 13.57 -8.88
CA VAL A 203 -12.47 13.63 -7.76
C VAL A 203 -13.22 12.32 -7.49
N GLY A 204 -13.07 11.32 -8.36
CA GLY A 204 -13.58 9.97 -8.14
C GLY A 204 -15.09 9.79 -8.39
N THR A 205 -15.79 10.82 -8.87
CA THR A 205 -17.21 10.80 -9.18
C THR A 205 -17.47 11.07 -10.65
N LEU A 206 -18.70 10.85 -11.11
CA LEU A 206 -19.09 11.22 -12.45
C LEU A 206 -19.54 12.68 -12.48
N PRO A 207 -19.27 13.42 -13.60
CA PRO A 207 -19.85 14.73 -13.80
C PRO A 207 -21.38 14.61 -14.02
N SER A 208 -22.11 15.65 -13.68
CA SER A 208 -23.52 15.80 -14.09
C SER A 208 -23.61 16.09 -15.59
N PRO A 209 -24.74 15.83 -16.23
CA PRO A 209 -24.96 16.20 -17.64
C PRO A 209 -24.73 17.69 -17.90
N GLU A 210 -25.13 18.56 -16.96
CA GLU A 210 -25.01 20.01 -17.02
C GLU A 210 -23.54 20.45 -16.99
N GLU A 211 -22.71 19.82 -16.15
CA GLU A 211 -21.28 20.07 -16.07
C GLU A 211 -20.58 19.66 -17.38
N VAL A 212 -20.95 18.52 -17.95
CA VAL A 212 -20.42 18.08 -19.26
C VAL A 212 -20.80 19.09 -20.34
N GLN A 213 -22.08 19.51 -20.38
CA GLN A 213 -22.56 20.47 -21.36
C GLN A 213 -21.86 21.82 -21.23
N ALA A 214 -21.68 22.32 -20.01
CA ALA A 214 -20.99 23.58 -19.74
C ALA A 214 -19.57 23.60 -20.34
N VAL A 215 -18.80 22.52 -20.19
CA VAL A 215 -17.45 22.41 -20.77
C VAL A 215 -17.50 22.28 -22.29
N CYS A 216 -18.49 21.57 -22.86
CA CYS A 216 -18.65 21.44 -24.30
C CYS A 216 -19.04 22.76 -24.98
N GLU A 217 -19.80 23.62 -24.31
CA GLU A 217 -20.26 24.91 -24.79
C GLU A 217 -19.26 26.04 -24.50
N ASP A 218 -18.27 25.82 -23.63
CA ASP A 218 -17.27 26.80 -23.27
C ASP A 218 -16.34 27.09 -24.46
N ARG A 219 -16.42 28.33 -24.96
CA ARG A 219 -15.62 28.82 -26.08
C ARG A 219 -14.34 29.53 -25.66
N SER A 220 -13.96 29.44 -24.41
CA SER A 220 -12.69 29.98 -23.94
C SER A 220 -11.49 29.27 -24.58
N LEU A 221 -10.31 29.85 -24.44
CA LEU A 221 -9.09 29.36 -25.08
C LEU A 221 -8.74 27.92 -24.60
N ASN A 222 -8.89 27.65 -23.31
CA ASN A 222 -8.50 26.37 -22.67
C ASN A 222 -9.57 25.87 -21.69
N PRO A 223 -10.73 25.36 -22.16
CA PRO A 223 -11.81 24.93 -21.27
C PRO A 223 -11.43 23.70 -20.43
N ILE A 224 -10.60 22.80 -20.96
CA ILE A 224 -10.13 21.61 -20.25
C ILE A 224 -9.17 21.98 -19.14
N ASP A 225 -8.21 22.88 -19.36
CA ASP A 225 -7.26 23.32 -18.33
C ASP A 225 -7.99 23.98 -17.17
N ARG A 226 -9.00 24.82 -17.49
CA ARG A 226 -9.83 25.45 -16.46
C ARG A 226 -10.64 24.42 -15.66
N LEU A 227 -11.16 23.39 -16.33
CA LEU A 227 -11.82 22.28 -15.63
C LEU A 227 -10.86 21.59 -14.67
N ILE A 228 -9.61 21.30 -15.11
CA ILE A 228 -8.60 20.68 -14.28
C ILE A 228 -8.33 21.53 -13.03
N GLU A 229 -8.09 22.83 -13.18
CA GLU A 229 -7.86 23.75 -12.05
C GLU A 229 -9.03 23.75 -11.07
N ASN A 230 -10.28 23.78 -11.58
CA ASN A 230 -11.47 23.74 -10.75
C ASN A 230 -11.59 22.41 -9.97
N LEU A 231 -11.30 21.28 -10.61
CA LEU A 231 -11.36 19.97 -9.96
C LEU A 231 -10.24 19.81 -8.92
N LEU A 232 -9.03 20.31 -9.19
CA LEU A 232 -7.92 20.32 -8.24
C LEU A 232 -8.21 21.21 -7.01
N ALA A 233 -8.93 22.32 -7.20
CA ALA A 233 -9.37 23.21 -6.12
C ALA A 233 -10.59 22.68 -5.35
N SER A 234 -11.21 21.61 -5.80
CA SER A 234 -12.41 21.03 -5.17
C SER A 234 -12.05 20.25 -3.90
N PRO A 235 -12.83 20.36 -2.81
CA PRO A 235 -12.64 19.54 -1.62
C PRO A 235 -12.64 18.02 -1.89
N GLN A 236 -13.38 17.57 -2.89
CA GLN A 236 -13.42 16.16 -3.29
C GLN A 236 -12.06 15.64 -3.79
N PHE A 237 -11.17 16.51 -4.27
CA PHE A 237 -9.81 16.10 -4.64
C PHE A 237 -9.07 15.49 -3.44
N GLY A 238 -9.08 16.16 -2.30
CA GLY A 238 -8.47 15.62 -1.07
C GLY A 238 -9.16 14.37 -0.55
N GLU A 239 -10.50 14.29 -0.62
CA GLU A 239 -11.25 13.08 -0.25
C GLU A 239 -10.85 11.89 -1.15
N ARG A 240 -10.74 12.11 -2.46
CA ARG A 240 -10.37 11.10 -3.44
C ARG A 240 -8.95 10.59 -3.22
N TRP A 241 -7.99 11.50 -3.07
CA TRP A 241 -6.57 11.16 -3.02
C TRP A 241 -6.09 10.83 -1.61
N GLY A 242 -6.66 11.46 -0.60
CA GLY A 242 -6.43 11.14 0.81
C GLY A 242 -6.76 9.70 1.16
N ARG A 243 -7.76 9.11 0.50
CA ARG A 243 -8.13 7.69 0.68
C ARG A 243 -6.95 6.75 0.43
N PHE A 244 -6.17 6.97 -0.63
CA PHE A 244 -5.03 6.10 -0.92
C PHE A 244 -3.96 6.16 0.16
N TRP A 245 -3.77 7.35 0.77
CA TRP A 245 -2.89 7.48 1.91
C TRP A 245 -3.45 6.82 3.16
N LEU A 246 -4.73 6.98 3.42
CA LEU A 246 -5.42 6.36 4.55
C LEU A 246 -5.36 4.83 4.50
N ASP A 247 -5.43 4.23 3.31
CA ASP A 247 -5.21 2.79 3.12
C ASP A 247 -3.79 2.38 3.56
N GLN A 248 -2.77 3.16 3.17
CA GLN A 248 -1.38 2.91 3.61
C GLN A 248 -1.20 3.14 5.12
N ALA A 249 -1.90 4.12 5.68
CA ALA A 249 -1.90 4.41 7.11
C ALA A 249 -2.67 3.37 7.93
N ARG A 250 -3.33 2.41 7.32
CA ARG A 250 -4.20 1.40 7.96
C ARG A 250 -5.34 2.05 8.75
N TYR A 251 -5.87 3.18 8.25
CA TYR A 251 -6.92 3.94 8.91
C TYR A 251 -8.17 3.07 9.13
N ALA A 252 -8.69 3.10 10.35
CA ALA A 252 -9.98 2.55 10.70
C ALA A 252 -10.59 3.29 11.89
N ASP A 253 -11.93 3.36 11.93
CA ASP A 253 -12.69 3.90 13.06
C ASP A 253 -13.08 2.81 14.06
N SER A 254 -12.42 1.65 14.00
CA SER A 254 -12.57 0.52 14.92
C SER A 254 -11.21 -0.08 15.28
N ASN A 255 -11.17 -0.88 16.37
CA ASN A 255 -9.93 -1.33 16.97
C ASN A 255 -9.28 -2.54 16.27
N GLY A 256 -10.03 -3.29 15.47
CA GLY A 256 -9.60 -4.59 14.93
C GLY A 256 -9.68 -5.71 15.98
N PHE A 257 -9.13 -6.87 15.72
CA PHE A 257 -9.23 -8.08 16.52
C PHE A 257 -10.68 -8.58 16.69
N SER A 258 -10.91 -9.53 17.60
CA SER A 258 -12.22 -10.17 17.79
C SER A 258 -13.24 -9.22 18.44
N ILE A 259 -12.79 -8.34 19.33
CA ILE A 259 -13.60 -7.26 19.89
C ILE A 259 -13.23 -5.98 19.10
N ASP A 260 -14.03 -5.70 18.10
CA ASP A 260 -13.80 -4.56 17.19
C ASP A 260 -14.58 -3.33 17.65
N GLY A 261 -14.23 -2.82 18.83
CA GLY A 261 -14.82 -1.62 19.40
C GLY A 261 -14.56 -0.36 18.57
N ALA A 262 -15.54 0.55 18.52
CA ALA A 262 -15.39 1.83 17.83
C ALA A 262 -14.32 2.71 18.50
N ARG A 263 -13.57 3.47 17.69
CA ARG A 263 -12.57 4.44 18.15
C ARG A 263 -12.66 5.76 17.40
N VAL A 264 -12.11 6.80 17.98
CA VAL A 264 -12.11 8.15 17.39
C VAL A 264 -10.79 8.37 16.66
N MET A 265 -10.79 8.13 15.34
CA MET A 265 -9.64 8.35 14.45
C MET A 265 -9.94 9.35 13.32
N TRP A 266 -11.19 9.73 13.14
CA TRP A 266 -11.62 10.65 12.08
C TRP A 266 -10.83 11.97 12.00
N PRO A 267 -10.29 12.57 13.09
CA PRO A 267 -9.51 13.80 12.97
C PRO A 267 -8.23 13.61 12.14
N TYR A 268 -7.62 12.42 12.21
CA TYR A 268 -6.48 12.09 11.36
C TYR A 268 -6.87 11.98 9.88
N ARG A 269 -8.02 11.36 9.59
CA ARG A 269 -8.56 11.32 8.23
C ARG A 269 -8.76 12.73 7.67
N ASP A 270 -9.39 13.59 8.44
CA ASP A 270 -9.70 14.96 8.03
C ASP A 270 -8.42 15.79 7.86
N TRP A 271 -7.42 15.55 8.71
CA TRP A 271 -6.08 16.12 8.55
C TRP A 271 -5.43 15.72 7.22
N VAL A 272 -5.48 14.43 6.85
CA VAL A 272 -4.93 13.92 5.58
C VAL A 272 -5.64 14.58 4.40
N ILE A 273 -6.97 14.66 4.42
CA ILE A 273 -7.77 15.30 3.37
C ILE A 273 -7.38 16.78 3.23
N ALA A 274 -7.26 17.50 4.35
CA ALA A 274 -6.88 18.91 4.36
C ALA A 274 -5.43 19.10 3.85
N ALA A 275 -4.50 18.26 4.24
CA ALA A 275 -3.12 18.30 3.77
C ALA A 275 -3.01 18.10 2.25
N VAL A 276 -3.77 17.16 1.68
CA VAL A 276 -3.83 16.94 0.23
C VAL A 276 -4.47 18.14 -0.47
N ASN A 277 -5.58 18.69 0.04
CA ASN A 277 -6.25 19.85 -0.56
C ASN A 277 -5.42 21.13 -0.48
N SER A 278 -4.54 21.25 0.52
CA SER A 278 -3.63 22.39 0.64
C SER A 278 -2.32 22.23 -0.14
N ASP A 279 -2.18 21.14 -0.90
CA ASP A 279 -0.95 20.78 -1.61
C ASP A 279 0.28 20.82 -0.69
N MET A 280 0.13 20.26 0.53
CA MET A 280 1.21 20.24 1.53
C MET A 280 2.45 19.55 0.95
N PRO A 281 3.64 20.18 1.00
CA PRO A 281 4.88 19.57 0.54
C PRO A 281 5.11 18.21 1.20
N PHE A 282 5.53 17.22 0.40
CA PHE A 282 5.63 15.82 0.87
C PHE A 282 6.62 15.65 2.03
N ASP A 283 7.67 16.42 2.08
CA ASP A 283 8.63 16.44 3.20
C ASP A 283 7.96 16.93 4.50
N GLN A 284 7.18 18.03 4.44
CA GLN A 284 6.40 18.49 5.58
C GLN A 284 5.35 17.47 6.00
N PHE A 285 4.60 16.93 5.05
CA PHE A 285 3.60 15.89 5.27
C PHE A 285 4.20 14.66 5.97
N THR A 286 5.41 14.26 5.57
CA THR A 286 6.16 13.17 6.17
C THR A 286 6.59 13.50 7.61
N ILE A 287 7.23 14.65 7.80
CA ILE A 287 7.75 15.06 9.11
C ILE A 287 6.62 15.18 10.14
N GLU A 288 5.49 15.78 9.76
CA GLU A 288 4.35 15.94 10.67
C GLU A 288 3.73 14.60 11.08
N GLN A 289 3.72 13.60 10.19
CA GLN A 289 3.20 12.28 10.53
C GLN A 289 4.15 11.42 11.34
N LEU A 290 5.46 11.55 11.13
CA LEU A 290 6.45 10.77 11.87
C LEU A 290 6.79 11.37 13.22
N ALA A 291 6.80 12.69 13.35
CA ALA A 291 7.28 13.42 14.52
C ALA A 291 6.53 14.75 14.76
N GLY A 292 5.27 14.86 14.35
CA GLY A 292 4.49 16.09 14.45
C GLY A 292 4.34 16.58 15.90
N ASP A 293 4.26 15.69 16.85
CA ASP A 293 4.22 15.98 18.29
C ASP A 293 5.54 16.53 18.86
N LEU A 294 6.64 16.41 18.11
CA LEU A 294 7.97 16.86 18.53
C LEU A 294 8.43 18.13 17.80
N LEU A 295 7.59 18.76 16.99
CA LEU A 295 7.98 19.88 16.11
C LEU A 295 8.20 21.22 16.80
N ASP A 296 8.03 21.31 18.12
CA ASP A 296 8.52 22.49 18.84
C ASP A 296 9.84 22.18 19.58
N PRO A 297 11.00 22.33 18.92
CA PRO A 297 12.28 22.07 19.53
C PRO A 297 12.66 23.10 20.61
N SER A 298 11.97 24.23 20.69
CA SER A 298 12.27 25.26 21.70
C SER A 298 11.69 24.92 23.07
N GLY A 299 10.70 24.01 23.12
CA GLY A 299 9.95 23.70 24.34
C GLY A 299 9.14 24.91 24.86
N ALA A 300 9.11 26.01 24.12
CA ALA A 300 8.43 27.24 24.51
C ALA A 300 6.94 27.20 24.16
N LEU A 301 6.57 26.49 23.10
CA LEU A 301 5.18 26.29 22.69
C LEU A 301 4.99 24.80 22.38
N PRO A 302 3.92 24.17 22.88
CA PRO A 302 3.63 22.79 22.50
C PRO A 302 3.36 22.72 20.99
N ALA A 303 3.76 21.62 20.35
CA ALA A 303 3.42 21.33 18.97
C ALA A 303 1.92 21.64 18.73
N SER A 304 1.61 22.23 17.58
CA SER A 304 0.24 22.58 17.24
C SER A 304 -0.66 21.34 17.31
N LYS A 305 -1.95 21.54 17.55
CA LYS A 305 -2.89 20.42 17.59
C LYS A 305 -2.93 19.67 16.27
N SER A 306 -2.83 20.39 15.13
CA SER A 306 -2.71 19.83 13.79
C SER A 306 -1.54 18.87 13.70
N GLN A 307 -0.36 19.28 14.11
CA GLN A 307 0.86 18.47 14.10
C GLN A 307 0.75 17.22 14.98
N ARG A 308 0.13 17.35 16.15
CA ARG A 308 -0.15 16.19 17.02
C ARG A 308 -1.16 15.21 16.41
N ILE A 309 -2.16 15.73 15.68
CA ILE A 309 -3.12 14.88 14.95
C ILE A 309 -2.41 14.17 13.81
N ALA A 310 -1.52 14.84 13.08
CA ALA A 310 -0.73 14.21 12.02
C ALA A 310 0.03 12.97 12.52
N SER A 311 0.66 13.06 13.71
CA SER A 311 1.39 11.94 14.32
C SER A 311 0.52 10.73 14.67
N ALA A 312 -0.81 10.86 14.59
CA ALA A 312 -1.75 9.75 14.76
C ALA A 312 -1.63 8.67 13.67
N PHE A 313 -0.85 8.88 12.62
CA PHE A 313 -0.42 7.83 11.71
C PHE A 313 0.03 6.57 12.46
N HIS A 314 0.84 6.76 13.52
CA HIS A 314 1.34 5.67 14.36
C HIS A 314 0.33 5.13 15.37
N ARG A 315 -0.85 5.74 15.46
CA ARG A 315 -1.94 5.29 16.34
C ARG A 315 -2.99 4.44 15.61
N ASN A 316 -2.83 4.21 14.31
CA ASN A 316 -3.69 3.31 13.53
C ASN A 316 -3.39 1.82 13.74
N THR A 317 -2.57 1.48 14.73
CA THR A 317 -2.33 0.09 15.14
C THR A 317 -3.61 -0.55 15.69
N MET A 318 -3.77 -1.84 15.50
CA MET A 318 -4.87 -2.59 16.11
C MET A 318 -4.70 -2.69 17.63
N ILE A 319 -5.83 -2.78 18.35
CA ILE A 319 -5.86 -2.92 19.81
C ILE A 319 -6.71 -4.13 20.18
N ASN A 320 -6.17 -4.96 21.06
CA ASN A 320 -6.89 -6.08 21.59
C ASN A 320 -7.55 -5.73 22.94
N GLU A 321 -8.88 -5.80 22.99
CA GLU A 321 -9.72 -5.54 24.16
C GLU A 321 -10.24 -6.83 24.82
N GLU A 322 -9.73 -8.01 24.42
CA GLU A 322 -10.17 -9.28 24.99
C GLU A 322 -9.74 -9.42 26.46
N GLY A 323 -10.56 -10.11 27.25
CA GLY A 323 -10.24 -10.43 28.64
C GLY A 323 -9.00 -11.34 28.75
N GLY A 324 -8.06 -10.98 29.62
CA GLY A 324 -6.82 -11.76 29.84
C GLY A 324 -5.65 -11.37 28.91
N VAL A 325 -5.79 -10.32 28.12
CA VAL A 325 -4.74 -9.78 27.29
C VAL A 325 -3.55 -9.31 28.13
N LYS A 326 -2.35 -9.66 27.69
CA LYS A 326 -1.11 -9.14 28.27
C LYS A 326 -0.75 -7.80 27.58
N ALA A 327 -0.98 -6.69 28.27
CA ALA A 327 -0.77 -5.34 27.75
C ALA A 327 0.63 -5.13 27.14
N ASP A 328 1.69 -5.64 27.78
CA ASP A 328 3.07 -5.52 27.28
C ASP A 328 3.29 -6.27 25.96
N GLN A 329 2.65 -7.43 25.78
CA GLN A 329 2.73 -8.18 24.54
C GLN A 329 2.11 -7.39 23.39
N TYR A 330 0.90 -6.88 23.56
CA TYR A 330 0.22 -6.12 22.52
C TYR A 330 0.84 -4.75 22.25
N ARG A 331 1.44 -4.15 23.29
CA ARG A 331 2.29 -2.97 23.09
C ARG A 331 3.50 -3.27 22.20
N HIS A 332 4.15 -4.42 22.42
CA HIS A 332 5.24 -4.88 21.56
C HIS A 332 4.77 -5.08 20.12
N GLU A 333 3.66 -5.77 19.89
CA GLU A 333 3.07 -5.98 18.56
C GLU A 333 2.74 -4.65 17.87
N ALA A 334 2.20 -3.68 18.61
CA ALA A 334 1.92 -2.35 18.07
C ALA A 334 3.20 -1.61 17.62
N ILE A 335 4.30 -1.78 18.33
CA ILE A 335 5.58 -1.18 17.96
C ILE A 335 6.15 -1.87 16.71
N LEU A 336 6.08 -3.20 16.62
CA LEU A 336 6.48 -3.95 15.43
C LEU A 336 5.67 -3.50 14.19
N ASP A 337 4.36 -3.31 14.34
CA ASP A 337 3.50 -2.80 13.29
C ASP A 337 3.91 -1.38 12.83
N ARG A 338 4.26 -0.48 13.76
CA ARG A 338 4.77 0.87 13.43
C ARG A 338 6.07 0.82 12.63
N VAL A 339 7.02 -0.02 13.03
CA VAL A 339 8.29 -0.24 12.31
C VAL A 339 8.02 -0.72 10.90
N ASN A 340 7.25 -1.80 10.76
CA ASN A 340 6.96 -2.43 9.48
C ASN A 340 6.20 -1.49 8.55
N THR A 341 5.23 -0.75 9.07
CA THR A 341 4.45 0.21 8.29
C THR A 341 5.29 1.40 7.84
N THR A 342 6.14 1.94 8.73
CA THR A 342 7.07 3.02 8.37
C THR A 342 7.98 2.59 7.22
N GLY A 343 8.54 1.38 7.30
CA GLY A 343 9.36 0.82 6.22
C GLY A 343 8.61 0.65 4.92
N SER A 344 7.39 0.11 4.98
CA SER A 344 6.58 -0.13 3.79
C SER A 344 6.11 1.16 3.12
N VAL A 345 5.66 2.15 3.90
CA VAL A 345 5.05 3.37 3.37
C VAL A 345 6.09 4.37 2.85
N TRP A 346 7.14 4.64 3.62
CA TRP A 346 8.13 5.66 3.24
C TRP A 346 9.35 5.12 2.51
N LEU A 347 9.78 3.91 2.84
CA LEU A 347 10.96 3.32 2.21
C LEU A 347 10.62 2.36 1.06
N GLY A 348 9.36 1.91 0.95
CA GLY A 348 8.97 0.87 0.00
C GLY A 348 9.65 -0.47 0.27
N LEU A 349 10.09 -0.71 1.52
CA LEU A 349 10.85 -1.89 1.93
C LEU A 349 10.07 -2.75 2.92
N THR A 350 10.22 -4.06 2.80
CA THR A 350 9.64 -5.02 3.74
C THR A 350 10.61 -5.28 4.88
N LEU A 351 10.50 -4.52 5.98
CA LEU A 351 11.44 -4.63 7.11
C LEU A 351 11.23 -5.88 7.97
N GLY A 352 10.03 -6.49 7.92
CA GLY A 352 9.65 -7.57 8.83
C GLY A 352 10.57 -8.80 8.84
N CYS A 353 11.29 -9.09 7.75
CA CYS A 353 12.29 -10.16 7.74
C CYS A 353 13.44 -9.89 8.70
N ALA A 354 13.79 -8.60 8.88
CA ALA A 354 14.88 -8.19 9.76
C ALA A 354 14.53 -8.25 11.26
N GLN A 355 13.30 -8.56 11.61
CA GLN A 355 12.87 -8.79 12.99
C GLN A 355 13.58 -9.99 13.64
N CYS A 356 13.85 -11.05 12.86
CA CYS A 356 14.41 -12.31 13.37
C CYS A 356 15.86 -12.55 12.91
N HIS A 357 16.24 -12.03 11.76
CA HIS A 357 17.56 -12.18 11.18
C HIS A 357 17.86 -11.03 10.23
N THR A 358 19.13 -10.81 9.90
CA THR A 358 19.54 -9.83 8.89
C THR A 358 18.78 -10.08 7.58
N HIS A 359 18.27 -9.02 6.93
CA HIS A 359 17.44 -9.15 5.73
C HIS A 359 18.20 -9.86 4.60
N LYS A 360 17.52 -10.76 3.88
CA LYS A 360 18.20 -11.63 2.91
C LYS A 360 18.68 -10.91 1.65
N TYR A 361 17.94 -9.89 1.21
CA TYR A 361 18.16 -9.24 -0.09
C TYR A 361 18.60 -7.78 0.03
N ASP A 362 18.14 -7.10 1.08
CA ASP A 362 18.37 -5.68 1.30
C ASP A 362 19.40 -5.47 2.43
N PRO A 363 20.17 -4.37 2.39
CA PRO A 363 21.21 -4.09 3.37
C PRO A 363 20.62 -3.58 4.70
N ILE A 364 19.74 -4.37 5.30
CA ILE A 364 19.03 -4.08 6.55
C ILE A 364 19.40 -5.16 7.55
N SER A 365 20.17 -4.79 8.55
CA SER A 365 20.53 -5.70 9.63
C SER A 365 19.41 -5.85 10.67
N ILE A 366 19.47 -6.91 11.47
CA ILE A 366 18.62 -7.06 12.66
C ILE A 366 18.80 -5.86 13.61
N ASP A 367 20.03 -5.35 13.73
CA ASP A 367 20.34 -4.18 14.56
C ASP A 367 19.62 -2.92 14.03
N ASP A 368 19.60 -2.70 12.72
CA ASP A 368 18.87 -1.56 12.13
C ASP A 368 17.38 -1.63 12.43
N TYR A 369 16.81 -2.84 12.35
CA TYR A 369 15.41 -3.07 12.70
C TYR A 369 15.12 -2.66 14.15
N TYR A 370 15.92 -3.13 15.10
CA TYR A 370 15.71 -2.83 16.53
C TYR A 370 16.12 -1.41 16.93
N ARG A 371 17.01 -0.77 16.19
CA ARG A 371 17.26 0.68 16.32
C ARG A 371 16.02 1.49 15.94
N LEU A 372 15.37 1.14 14.81
CA LEU A 372 14.12 1.77 14.42
C LEU A 372 13.00 1.46 15.43
N TYR A 373 12.92 0.22 15.92
CA TYR A 373 12.01 -0.17 16.99
C TYR A 373 12.18 0.70 18.25
N ALA A 374 13.42 1.04 18.64
CA ALA A 374 13.70 1.82 19.81
C ALA A 374 13.08 3.24 19.76
N PHE A 375 12.97 3.86 18.58
CA PHE A 375 12.29 5.14 18.42
C PHE A 375 10.82 5.05 18.87
N PHE A 376 10.09 4.04 18.40
CA PHE A 376 8.68 3.85 18.76
C PHE A 376 8.48 3.27 20.16
N ASN A 377 9.47 2.57 20.69
CA ASN A 377 9.42 2.03 22.05
C ASN A 377 9.53 3.14 23.12
N ALA A 378 10.09 4.30 22.78
CA ALA A 378 10.18 5.44 23.67
C ALA A 378 8.85 6.23 23.81
N CYS A 379 7.82 5.89 23.01
CA CYS A 379 6.51 6.53 23.12
C CYS A 379 5.80 6.17 24.44
N ALA A 380 5.08 7.12 25.01
CA ALA A 380 4.40 6.99 26.30
C ALA A 380 3.04 6.26 26.23
N ASP A 381 2.67 5.69 25.10
CA ASP A 381 1.42 4.95 24.94
C ASP A 381 1.46 3.61 25.69
N ASN A 382 0.36 3.26 26.33
CA ASN A 382 0.21 2.01 27.07
C ASN A 382 -0.63 0.95 26.35
N ASN A 383 -1.17 1.28 25.18
CA ASN A 383 -2.05 0.42 24.38
C ASN A 383 -3.26 -0.19 25.15
N ALA A 384 -3.56 0.32 26.33
CA ALA A 384 -4.61 -0.20 27.20
C ALA A 384 -5.98 0.48 26.98
N THR A 385 -5.96 1.70 26.47
CA THR A 385 -7.18 2.54 26.30
C THR A 385 -7.50 2.82 24.83
N GLY A 386 -6.79 2.21 23.93
CA GLY A 386 -6.95 2.41 22.50
C GLY A 386 -6.28 3.67 21.94
N PRO A 387 -5.92 3.69 20.68
CA PRO A 387 -5.46 4.87 19.97
C PRO A 387 -6.65 5.77 19.65
N THR A 388 -7.19 6.45 20.64
CA THR A 388 -8.19 7.48 20.43
C THR A 388 -7.52 8.85 20.41
N LEU A 389 -8.02 9.73 19.54
CA LEU A 389 -7.61 11.12 19.52
C LEU A 389 -8.63 11.93 20.32
N GLU A 390 -8.20 12.52 21.43
CA GLU A 390 -9.02 13.50 22.14
C GLU A 390 -9.10 14.76 21.28
N VAL A 391 -10.27 14.99 20.72
CA VAL A 391 -10.61 16.23 20.01
C VAL A 391 -11.49 17.04 20.94
N LEU A 392 -10.97 18.14 21.44
CA LEU A 392 -11.80 19.12 22.13
C LEU A 392 -12.76 19.72 21.11
N GLU A 393 -14.05 19.74 21.44
CA GLU A 393 -15.09 20.29 20.58
C GLU A 393 -14.75 21.72 20.12
N GLY A 394 -14.85 21.97 18.83
CA GLY A 394 -14.64 23.28 18.21
C GLY A 394 -13.32 23.49 17.47
N GLU A 395 -12.42 22.49 17.42
CA GLU A 395 -11.13 22.63 16.75
C GLU A 395 -10.98 21.60 15.61
N VAL A 396 -11.53 21.91 14.45
CA VAL A 396 -11.30 21.17 13.20
C VAL A 396 -10.32 21.98 12.34
N PHE A 397 -9.32 21.32 11.77
CA PHE A 397 -8.17 21.97 11.13
C PHE A 397 -8.42 22.26 9.65
N GLY A 398 -7.95 23.42 9.20
CA GLY A 398 -7.87 23.77 7.78
C GLY A 398 -9.21 23.96 7.06
N LEU A 399 -10.32 23.97 7.79
CA LEU A 399 -11.62 24.26 7.20
C LEU A 399 -11.90 25.77 7.25
N PRO A 400 -12.54 26.33 6.22
CA PRO A 400 -13.02 27.71 6.23
C PRO A 400 -13.96 27.97 7.43
N ASP A 401 -13.99 29.20 7.95
CA ASP A 401 -14.87 29.61 9.05
C ASP A 401 -16.35 29.26 8.83
N SER A 402 -16.81 29.25 7.56
CA SER A 402 -18.16 28.83 7.19
C SER A 402 -18.49 27.39 7.60
N VAL A 403 -17.52 26.49 7.57
CA VAL A 403 -17.71 25.09 7.97
C VAL A 403 -17.85 24.97 9.49
N PHE A 404 -17.20 25.85 10.26
CA PHE A 404 -17.37 25.91 11.71
C PHE A 404 -18.79 26.36 12.12
N GLU A 405 -19.39 27.27 11.35
CA GLU A 405 -20.79 27.65 11.54
C GLU A 405 -21.72 26.47 11.28
N ASP A 406 -21.48 25.69 10.20
CA ASP A 406 -22.25 24.50 9.86
C ASP A 406 -22.06 23.39 10.91
N LEU A 407 -20.85 23.17 11.42
CA LEU A 407 -20.60 22.22 12.51
C LEU A 407 -21.28 22.63 13.82
N SER A 408 -21.31 23.93 14.13
CA SER A 408 -22.05 24.47 15.26
C SER A 408 -23.56 24.24 15.12
N GLN A 409 -24.10 24.39 13.92
CA GLN A 409 -25.51 24.09 13.63
C GLN A 409 -25.79 22.59 13.73
N LEU A 410 -24.92 21.73 13.19
CA LEU A 410 -25.03 20.27 13.32
C LEU A 410 -25.00 19.81 14.78
N LYS A 411 -24.16 20.43 15.61
CA LYS A 411 -24.13 20.15 17.05
C LYS A 411 -25.48 20.48 17.70
N LYS A 412 -26.02 21.68 17.45
CA LYS A 412 -27.34 22.10 17.95
C LYS A 412 -28.45 21.15 17.47
N LEU A 413 -28.37 20.69 16.23
CA LEU A 413 -29.33 19.74 15.68
C LEU A 413 -29.23 18.36 16.33
N ARG A 414 -28.02 17.87 16.61
CA ARG A 414 -27.79 16.62 17.35
C ARG A 414 -28.32 16.70 18.79
N GLU A 415 -28.03 17.79 19.50
CA GLU A 415 -28.56 18.02 20.86
C GLU A 415 -30.09 18.05 20.85
N LYS A 416 -30.68 18.70 19.85
CA LYS A 416 -32.12 18.72 19.67
C LYS A 416 -32.68 17.32 19.36
N LEU A 417 -32.01 16.55 18.50
CA LEU A 417 -32.39 15.18 18.20
C LEU A 417 -32.38 14.31 19.46
N THR A 418 -31.28 14.33 20.22
CA THR A 418 -31.15 13.59 21.48
C THR A 418 -32.26 13.98 22.48
N SER A 419 -32.57 15.28 22.57
CA SER A 419 -33.69 15.75 23.42
C SER A 419 -35.06 15.25 22.96
N LEU A 420 -35.30 15.20 21.64
CA LEU A 420 -36.54 14.68 21.06
C LEU A 420 -36.68 13.17 21.25
N GLU A 421 -35.57 12.42 21.08
CA GLU A 421 -35.54 10.98 21.35
C GLU A 421 -35.84 10.67 22.82
N ALA A 422 -35.27 11.45 23.75
CA ALA A 422 -35.57 11.33 25.17
C ALA A 422 -37.03 11.68 25.50
N GLN A 423 -37.61 12.69 24.81
CA GLN A 423 -39.01 13.01 24.93
C GLN A 423 -39.90 11.92 24.34
N GLN A 424 -39.55 11.39 23.18
CA GLN A 424 -40.27 10.29 22.52
C GLN A 424 -40.28 9.04 23.44
N LYS A 425 -39.15 8.71 24.03
CA LYS A 425 -39.03 7.61 24.99
C LYS A 425 -39.90 7.82 26.21
N LYS A 426 -39.93 9.02 26.80
CA LYS A 426 -40.82 9.36 27.92
C LYS A 426 -42.28 9.30 27.54
N LEU A 427 -42.64 9.73 26.34
CA LEU A 427 -44.03 9.65 25.83
C LEU A 427 -44.44 8.21 25.58
N ALA A 428 -43.54 7.39 25.04
CA ALA A 428 -43.80 5.96 24.83
C ALA A 428 -43.95 5.24 26.19
N GLU A 429 -43.13 5.55 27.17
CA GLU A 429 -43.27 5.03 28.54
C GLU A 429 -44.56 5.51 29.24
N ALA A 430 -45.00 6.74 28.97
CA ALA A 430 -46.25 7.29 29.56
C ALA A 430 -47.54 6.81 28.86
N GLN A 431 -47.46 6.34 27.64
CA GLN A 431 -48.61 5.88 26.83
C GLN A 431 -48.83 4.36 26.89
N ILE A 432 -47.96 3.60 27.57
CA ILE A 432 -48.20 2.17 27.78
C ILE A 432 -48.98 2.05 29.10
N PRO A 433 -50.32 1.91 29.07
CA PRO A 433 -51.03 1.37 30.22
C PRO A 433 -50.46 -0.03 30.47
N GLU A 434 -50.32 -0.42 31.73
CA GLU A 434 -49.89 -1.79 32.07
C GLU A 434 -50.68 -2.79 31.24
N LEU A 435 -50.11 -3.30 30.15
CA LEU A 435 -50.65 -4.39 29.39
C LEU A 435 -50.62 -5.61 30.29
N GLN A 436 -51.74 -5.92 30.96
CA GLN A 436 -51.88 -7.18 31.64
C GLN A 436 -51.94 -8.30 30.60
N TRP A 437 -50.82 -8.97 30.43
CA TRP A 437 -50.75 -10.15 29.61
C TRP A 437 -51.61 -11.23 30.18
N LYS A 438 -52.77 -11.50 29.58
CA LYS A 438 -53.53 -12.73 29.84
C LYS A 438 -52.92 -13.85 28.99
N GLN A 439 -52.40 -14.85 29.64
CA GLN A 439 -52.01 -16.08 28.96
C GLN A 439 -53.25 -16.76 28.42
N VAL A 440 -53.49 -16.62 27.12
CA VAL A 440 -54.55 -17.32 26.42
C VAL A 440 -54.07 -18.72 26.10
N SER A 441 -54.53 -19.73 26.81
CA SER A 441 -54.26 -21.11 26.44
C SER A 441 -55.14 -21.47 25.23
N LEU A 442 -54.47 -21.70 24.10
CA LEU A 442 -55.07 -22.08 22.81
C LEU A 442 -55.73 -23.47 22.80
N LEU A 443 -56.08 -24.03 23.94
CA LEU A 443 -56.55 -25.45 24.07
C LEU A 443 -58.04 -25.66 24.09
N HIS A 444 -58.93 -24.64 23.90
CA HIS A 444 -60.38 -24.90 23.81
C HIS A 444 -61.05 -23.89 22.87
N ALA A 445 -60.99 -24.13 21.58
CA ALA A 445 -61.92 -23.61 20.61
C ALA A 445 -62.34 -24.72 19.64
N ALA A 446 -63.04 -25.71 20.21
CA ALA A 446 -63.86 -26.62 19.42
C ALA A 446 -65.33 -26.37 19.84
N GLY A 447 -65.92 -25.33 19.34
CA GLY A 447 -67.34 -25.10 19.36
C GLY A 447 -67.95 -25.55 18.03
N SER A 448 -69.12 -26.13 18.10
CA SER A 448 -69.82 -26.84 17.04
C SER A 448 -70.38 -26.02 15.87
N ASP A 449 -70.06 -24.77 15.75
CA ASP A 449 -70.51 -23.90 14.66
C ASP A 449 -69.28 -23.20 14.05
N GLY A 450 -68.90 -23.59 12.88
CA GLY A 450 -67.78 -23.30 12.04
C GLY A 450 -66.89 -22.09 12.39
N PRO A 451 -65.59 -22.16 12.12
CA PRO A 451 -64.61 -21.17 12.59
C PRO A 451 -64.73 -19.87 11.79
N GLU A 452 -65.19 -18.80 12.37
CA GLU A 452 -64.80 -17.47 11.96
C GLU A 452 -63.34 -17.23 12.35
N PHE A 453 -62.42 -17.30 11.39
CA PHE A 453 -61.06 -16.97 11.60
C PHE A 453 -60.93 -15.43 11.78
N LEU A 454 -60.67 -15.01 13.01
CA LEU A 454 -60.24 -13.62 13.25
C LEU A 454 -58.79 -13.49 12.72
N PRO A 455 -58.47 -12.47 11.93
CA PRO A 455 -57.13 -12.28 11.44
C PRO A 455 -56.22 -11.95 12.63
N LEU A 456 -55.24 -12.83 12.89
CA LEU A 456 -54.16 -12.57 13.83
C LEU A 456 -53.06 -11.76 13.13
N GLU A 457 -52.70 -10.61 13.67
CA GLU A 457 -51.62 -9.79 13.14
C GLU A 457 -50.34 -10.11 13.89
N PHE A 458 -49.33 -10.62 13.17
CA PHE A 458 -48.03 -10.92 13.73
C PHE A 458 -47.16 -9.67 13.66
N LEU A 459 -46.68 -9.21 14.80
CA LEU A 459 -45.77 -8.08 14.91
C LEU A 459 -44.32 -8.53 14.70
N GLY A 460 -43.46 -7.61 14.26
CA GLY A 460 -42.09 -7.92 13.89
C GLY A 460 -41.17 -8.40 15.03
N ASP A 461 -41.63 -8.34 16.28
CA ASP A 461 -40.97 -8.85 17.49
C ASP A 461 -41.43 -10.27 17.86
N GLY A 462 -42.27 -10.92 17.04
CA GLY A 462 -42.79 -12.26 17.29
C GLY A 462 -44.04 -12.26 18.21
N SER A 463 -44.55 -11.12 18.65
CA SER A 463 -45.80 -11.01 19.39
C SER A 463 -47.01 -11.02 18.44
N VAL A 464 -48.17 -11.41 18.96
CA VAL A 464 -49.45 -11.50 18.21
C VAL A 464 -50.46 -10.53 18.77
N LEU A 465 -50.98 -9.64 17.94
CA LEU A 465 -52.03 -8.73 18.31
C LEU A 465 -53.38 -9.46 18.19
N VAL A 466 -54.11 -9.54 19.30
CA VAL A 466 -55.48 -10.09 19.33
C VAL A 466 -56.45 -8.90 19.43
N PRO A 467 -57.38 -8.75 18.51
CA PRO A 467 -58.37 -7.64 18.59
C PRO A 467 -59.27 -7.74 19.82
N ASP A 468 -59.58 -6.60 20.41
CA ASP A 468 -60.30 -6.44 21.69
C ASP A 468 -61.80 -6.81 21.65
N LYS A 469 -62.19 -7.75 20.79
CA LYS A 469 -63.56 -8.28 20.71
C LYS A 469 -63.52 -9.81 20.79
N LEU A 470 -63.50 -10.28 22.01
CA LEU A 470 -64.06 -11.55 22.44
C LEU A 470 -64.98 -11.29 23.61
#